data_6acbc0753d3b5ec086fcea2582ffb702
#
_entry.id   6acbc0753d3b5ec086fcea2582ffb702
#
_cell.length_a   1.000
_cell.length_b   1.000
_cell.length_c   1.000
_cell.angle_alpha   90.00
_cell.angle_beta   90.00
_cell.angle_gamma   90.00
#
_symmetry.space_group_name_H-M   'P 1'
#
loop_
_entity.id
_entity.type
_entity.pdbx_description
1 polymer ?
#
loop_
_entity_poly.entity_id
_entity_poly.type
_entity_poly.pdbx_seq_one_letter_code
_entity_poly.pdbx_strand_id
1 'polypeptide(L)'
;MSICFIDGAFRPTEECRLPVTDMAIQRGVGVFDSIRLYDRKAFALSEHLERLKESAKGAGIRVDGIVERMFDTIREGARRDDCPNEGNCLVKPYITGGDVNDCGRFPEPRHFVIFEEGPPICAEEYKTGVALQPTSVERLHPLVKSTNYLFGLMQSAGMSDVLECLYCPGGEVTETLRSSFFACLGGKIVTAPIGRVLGGITRNIVLKLARENGFTVEERCPLLTELLSANEAFITK
;
A
#
# COMPACT_ATOMS: atom_id res chain seq x y z
N MET A 1 -10.27 19.30 -3.05
CA MET A 1 -9.65 19.31 -4.41
C MET A 1 -8.43 18.41 -4.36
N SER A 2 -8.09 17.75 -5.45
CA SER A 2 -6.87 16.95 -5.56
C SER A 2 -5.94 17.56 -6.60
N ILE A 3 -4.64 17.47 -6.36
CA ILE A 3 -3.61 17.92 -7.30
C ILE A 3 -2.70 16.75 -7.67
N CYS A 4 -2.10 16.82 -8.84
CA CYS A 4 -1.19 15.81 -9.34
C CYS A 4 0.05 16.49 -9.94
N PHE A 5 1.22 15.96 -9.62
CA PHE A 5 2.45 16.26 -10.33
C PHE A 5 2.62 15.22 -11.44
N ILE A 6 2.62 15.68 -12.67
CA ILE A 6 2.81 14.87 -13.88
C ILE A 6 3.49 15.72 -14.96
N ASP A 7 4.34 15.13 -15.77
CA ASP A 7 5.06 15.81 -16.86
C ASP A 7 5.79 17.09 -16.40
N GLY A 8 6.40 17.03 -15.21
CA GLY A 8 7.20 18.12 -14.65
C GLY A 8 6.42 19.29 -14.04
N ALA A 9 5.09 19.18 -13.91
CA ALA A 9 4.25 20.25 -13.36
C ALA A 9 3.15 19.76 -12.43
N PHE A 10 2.77 20.60 -11.45
CA PHE A 10 1.56 20.42 -10.65
C PHE A 10 0.35 20.93 -11.42
N ARG A 11 -0.72 20.14 -11.42
CA ARG A 11 -2.00 20.44 -12.10
C ARG A 11 -3.17 19.91 -11.27
N PRO A 12 -4.39 20.43 -11.45
CA PRO A 12 -5.61 19.77 -10.98
C PRO A 12 -5.67 18.33 -11.52
N THR A 13 -6.06 17.36 -10.69
CA THR A 13 -6.06 15.94 -11.08
C THR A 13 -6.94 15.68 -12.31
N GLU A 14 -8.05 16.41 -12.47
CA GLU A 14 -8.97 16.32 -13.61
C GLU A 14 -8.34 16.73 -14.95
N GLU A 15 -7.24 17.46 -14.95
CA GLU A 15 -6.49 17.86 -16.15
C GLU A 15 -5.41 16.84 -16.53
N CYS A 16 -5.07 15.91 -15.63
CA CYS A 16 -4.02 14.93 -15.85
C CYS A 16 -4.48 13.82 -16.79
N ARG A 17 -3.60 13.35 -17.66
CA ARG A 17 -3.88 12.30 -18.63
C ARG A 17 -2.70 11.35 -18.75
N LEU A 18 -2.99 10.07 -18.93
CA LEU A 18 -2.01 9.06 -19.33
C LEU A 18 -2.30 8.61 -20.77
N PRO A 19 -1.28 8.39 -21.59
CA PRO A 19 -1.46 7.80 -22.91
C PRO A 19 -2.14 6.42 -22.82
N VAL A 20 -3.05 6.12 -23.74
CA VAL A 20 -3.72 4.81 -23.83
C VAL A 20 -2.73 3.67 -24.15
N THR A 21 -1.53 4.00 -24.62
CA THR A 21 -0.43 3.07 -24.89
C THR A 21 0.35 2.70 -23.63
N ASP A 22 0.14 3.40 -22.52
CA ASP A 22 0.82 3.11 -21.26
C ASP A 22 0.49 1.69 -20.78
N MET A 23 1.52 0.95 -20.40
CA MET A 23 1.40 -0.44 -19.98
C MET A 23 0.60 -0.60 -18.69
N ALA A 24 0.44 0.45 -17.86
CA ALA A 24 -0.49 0.41 -16.73
C ALA A 24 -1.94 0.30 -17.20
N ILE A 25 -2.29 0.96 -18.32
CA ILE A 25 -3.63 0.90 -18.93
C ILE A 25 -3.80 -0.43 -19.66
N GLN A 26 -2.82 -0.82 -20.48
CA GLN A 26 -2.96 -1.98 -21.35
C GLN A 26 -2.82 -3.33 -20.63
N ARG A 27 -2.01 -3.41 -19.58
CA ARG A 27 -1.62 -4.68 -18.93
C ARG A 27 -1.51 -4.61 -17.41
N GLY A 28 -1.86 -3.49 -16.77
CA GLY A 28 -1.75 -3.33 -15.33
C GLY A 28 -0.31 -3.25 -14.82
N VAL A 29 0.66 -2.91 -15.67
CA VAL A 29 2.07 -2.78 -15.28
C VAL A 29 2.31 -1.43 -14.63
N GLY A 30 2.22 -1.41 -13.31
CA GLY A 30 2.46 -0.22 -12.52
C GLY A 30 2.62 -0.57 -11.06
N VAL A 31 3.32 0.28 -10.34
CA VAL A 31 3.51 0.22 -8.89
C VAL A 31 3.18 1.56 -8.26
N PHE A 32 2.82 1.55 -7.00
CA PHE A 32 2.49 2.76 -6.28
C PHE A 32 2.81 2.63 -4.79
N ASP A 33 2.78 3.75 -4.11
CA ASP A 33 2.73 3.75 -2.66
C ASP A 33 1.62 4.69 -2.16
N SER A 34 1.36 4.69 -0.85
CA SER A 34 0.36 5.55 -0.23
C SER A 34 0.91 6.06 1.09
N ILE A 35 1.10 7.36 1.17
CA ILE A 35 1.81 8.07 2.24
C ILE A 35 0.86 9.08 2.85
N ARG A 36 0.67 9.03 4.16
CA ARG A 36 -0.15 10.04 4.84
C ARG A 36 0.68 11.27 5.18
N LEU A 37 0.09 12.43 4.98
CA LEU A 37 0.62 13.69 5.51
C LEU A 37 0.03 13.96 6.89
N TYR A 38 0.90 14.31 7.83
CA TYR A 38 0.57 14.90 9.12
C TYR A 38 1.22 16.28 9.18
N ASP A 39 0.44 17.31 9.36
CA ASP A 39 0.92 18.70 9.40
C ASP A 39 1.86 19.03 8.23
N ARG A 40 1.42 18.68 7.01
CA ARG A 40 2.19 18.86 5.76
C ARG A 40 3.53 18.10 5.71
N LYS A 41 3.73 17.11 6.58
CA LYS A 41 4.90 16.25 6.60
C LYS A 41 4.53 14.83 6.20
N ALA A 42 5.20 14.30 5.19
CA ALA A 42 5.01 12.91 4.77
C ALA A 42 5.58 11.96 5.84
N PHE A 43 4.72 11.10 6.37
CA PHE A 43 5.13 10.10 7.34
C PHE A 43 6.02 9.05 6.70
N ALA A 44 7.17 8.76 7.30
CA ALA A 44 8.12 7.72 6.86
C ALA A 44 8.41 7.78 5.33
N LEU A 45 8.62 9.01 4.79
CA LEU A 45 8.76 9.24 3.35
C LEU A 45 9.87 8.38 2.73
N SER A 46 11.01 8.29 3.37
CA SER A 46 12.16 7.53 2.86
C SER A 46 11.85 6.05 2.73
N GLU A 47 11.21 5.47 3.75
CA GLU A 47 10.83 4.05 3.79
C GLU A 47 9.76 3.72 2.73
N HIS A 48 8.79 4.62 2.52
CA HIS A 48 7.79 4.48 1.46
C HIS A 48 8.42 4.53 0.08
N LEU A 49 9.33 5.46 -0.18
CA LEU A 49 10.01 5.57 -1.46
C LEU A 49 10.97 4.42 -1.72
N GLU A 50 11.64 3.89 -0.71
CA GLU A 50 12.46 2.69 -0.85
C GLU A 50 11.58 1.48 -1.22
N ARG A 51 10.41 1.31 -0.56
CA ARG A 51 9.46 0.25 -0.91
C ARG A 51 8.92 0.42 -2.33
N LEU A 52 8.65 1.65 -2.77
CA LEU A 52 8.25 1.94 -4.16
C LEU A 52 9.32 1.52 -5.15
N LYS A 53 10.59 1.82 -4.85
CA LYS A 53 11.77 1.44 -5.65
C LYS A 53 11.90 -0.09 -5.76
N GLU A 54 11.81 -0.80 -4.64
CA GLU A 54 11.86 -2.26 -4.62
C GLU A 54 10.64 -2.88 -5.35
N SER A 55 9.45 -2.27 -5.22
CA SER A 55 8.26 -2.69 -5.98
C SER A 55 8.45 -2.52 -7.49
N ALA A 56 9.00 -1.39 -7.93
CA ALA A 56 9.30 -1.14 -9.35
C ALA A 56 10.33 -2.13 -9.89
N LYS A 57 11.40 -2.38 -9.13
CA LYS A 57 12.40 -3.39 -9.46
C LYS A 57 11.80 -4.79 -9.58
N GLY A 58 10.94 -5.18 -8.61
CA GLY A 58 10.21 -6.46 -8.65
C GLY A 58 9.26 -6.59 -9.84
N ALA A 59 8.73 -5.47 -10.34
CA ALA A 59 7.91 -5.40 -11.56
C ALA A 59 8.74 -5.27 -12.86
N GLY A 60 10.07 -5.27 -12.79
CA GLY A 60 10.96 -5.10 -13.96
C GLY A 60 10.99 -3.67 -14.52
N ILE A 61 10.52 -2.67 -13.76
CA ILE A 61 10.49 -1.26 -14.17
C ILE A 61 11.77 -0.57 -13.69
N ARG A 62 12.49 0.09 -14.59
CA ARG A 62 13.67 0.87 -14.25
C ARG A 62 13.26 2.20 -13.61
N VAL A 63 14.01 2.61 -12.57
CA VAL A 63 13.66 3.82 -11.80
C VAL A 63 14.82 4.80 -11.62
N ASP A 64 15.78 4.78 -12.54
CA ASP A 64 17.01 5.58 -12.47
C ASP A 64 16.69 7.07 -12.21
N GLY A 65 16.97 7.56 -11.00
CA GLY A 65 16.72 8.94 -10.58
C GLY A 65 15.25 9.36 -10.42
N ILE A 66 14.28 8.46 -10.67
CA ILE A 66 12.83 8.78 -10.54
C ILE A 66 12.45 8.95 -9.06
N VAL A 67 12.89 8.03 -8.21
CA VAL A 67 12.53 8.00 -6.79
C VAL A 67 13.12 9.20 -6.05
N GLU A 68 14.33 9.59 -6.40
CA GLU A 68 15.01 10.77 -5.85
C GLU A 68 14.24 12.05 -6.20
N ARG A 69 13.81 12.19 -7.45
CA ARG A 69 12.95 13.33 -7.87
C ARG A 69 11.59 13.32 -7.17
N MET A 70 10.99 12.14 -6.97
CA MET A 70 9.73 12.01 -6.23
C MET A 70 9.86 12.49 -4.79
N PHE A 71 11.00 12.27 -4.14
CA PHE A 71 11.23 12.77 -2.78
C PHE A 71 11.06 14.29 -2.70
N ASP A 72 11.71 15.03 -3.59
CA ASP A 72 11.62 16.48 -3.64
C ASP A 72 10.23 16.95 -4.07
N THR A 73 9.63 16.30 -5.07
CA THR A 73 8.26 16.58 -5.53
C THR A 73 7.25 16.44 -4.41
N ILE A 74 7.34 15.38 -3.60
CA ILE A 74 6.41 15.16 -2.48
C ILE A 74 6.57 16.25 -1.42
N ARG A 75 7.80 16.63 -1.11
CA ARG A 75 8.06 17.71 -0.15
C ARG A 75 7.58 19.07 -0.65
N GLU A 76 7.74 19.35 -1.92
CA GLU A 76 7.22 20.55 -2.56
C GLU A 76 5.69 20.55 -2.55
N GLY A 77 5.07 19.49 -3.08
CA GLY A 77 3.62 19.34 -3.16
C GLY A 77 2.92 19.46 -1.80
N ALA A 78 3.50 18.89 -0.75
CA ALA A 78 2.96 18.97 0.61
C ALA A 78 2.94 20.41 1.18
N ARG A 79 3.75 21.33 0.65
CA ARG A 79 3.83 22.74 1.10
C ARG A 79 2.96 23.68 0.30
N ARG A 80 2.41 23.23 -0.82
CA ARG A 80 1.58 24.06 -1.69
C ARG A 80 0.26 24.43 -1.01
N ASP A 81 -0.26 25.60 -1.31
CA ASP A 81 -1.54 26.08 -0.77
C ASP A 81 -2.74 25.30 -1.30
N ASP A 82 -2.62 24.75 -2.52
CA ASP A 82 -3.62 23.91 -3.16
C ASP A 82 -3.52 22.42 -2.79
N CYS A 83 -2.55 22.01 -1.96
CA CYS A 83 -2.49 20.66 -1.38
C CYS A 83 -3.66 20.45 -0.40
N PRO A 84 -4.39 19.34 -0.50
CA PRO A 84 -5.42 19.01 0.49
C PRO A 84 -4.83 19.02 1.90
N ASN A 85 -5.40 19.84 2.81
CA ASN A 85 -4.71 20.17 4.07
C ASN A 85 -5.46 19.80 5.35
N GLU A 86 -6.62 19.22 5.29
CA GLU A 86 -7.47 19.02 6.47
C GLU A 86 -7.11 17.78 7.33
N GLY A 87 -5.80 17.60 7.58
CA GLY A 87 -5.31 16.52 8.48
C GLY A 87 -5.44 15.10 7.93
N ASN A 88 -5.93 14.94 6.71
CA ASN A 88 -6.22 13.65 6.09
C ASN A 88 -5.74 13.54 4.63
N CYS A 89 -4.65 14.19 4.27
CA CYS A 89 -4.10 14.09 2.91
C CYS A 89 -3.33 12.77 2.72
N LEU A 90 -3.62 12.09 1.61
CA LEU A 90 -2.83 10.99 1.08
C LEU A 90 -2.02 11.43 -0.12
N VAL A 91 -0.75 11.11 -0.10
CA VAL A 91 0.16 11.25 -1.24
C VAL A 91 0.37 9.88 -1.86
N LYS A 92 0.10 9.78 -3.15
CA LYS A 92 0.22 8.53 -3.90
C LYS A 92 1.20 8.69 -5.04
N PRO A 93 2.48 8.34 -4.86
CA PRO A 93 3.43 8.23 -5.95
C PRO A 93 3.16 6.96 -6.77
N TYR A 94 3.17 7.10 -8.10
CA TYR A 94 2.99 6.02 -9.07
C TYR A 94 4.16 5.96 -10.03
N ILE A 95 4.56 4.74 -10.40
CA ILE A 95 5.48 4.49 -11.51
C ILE A 95 4.84 3.44 -12.41
N THR A 96 4.66 3.76 -13.69
CA THR A 96 4.08 2.86 -14.69
C THR A 96 5.17 2.32 -15.61
N GLY A 97 4.87 1.25 -16.34
CA GLY A 97 5.79 0.72 -17.36
C GLY A 97 6.00 1.65 -18.55
N GLY A 98 5.18 2.71 -18.69
CA GLY A 98 5.24 3.58 -19.87
C GLY A 98 4.93 2.81 -21.15
N ASP A 99 5.59 3.15 -22.24
CA ASP A 99 5.49 2.40 -23.49
C ASP A 99 6.48 1.23 -23.52
N VAL A 100 6.07 0.09 -24.06
CA VAL A 100 6.93 -1.08 -24.20
C VAL A 100 7.73 -0.99 -25.51
N ASN A 101 8.98 -1.44 -25.49
CA ASN A 101 9.78 -1.58 -26.70
C ASN A 101 9.59 -2.97 -27.34
N ASP A 102 10.18 -3.18 -28.52
CA ASP A 102 10.12 -4.44 -29.29
C ASP A 102 10.64 -5.66 -28.53
N CYS A 103 11.44 -5.46 -27.48
CA CYS A 103 11.94 -6.51 -26.60
C CYS A 103 11.06 -6.78 -25.38
N GLY A 104 9.89 -6.15 -25.27
CA GLY A 104 8.98 -6.29 -24.12
C GLY A 104 9.50 -5.64 -22.83
N ARG A 105 10.45 -4.71 -22.93
CA ARG A 105 11.02 -3.98 -21.79
C ARG A 105 10.37 -2.60 -21.66
N PHE A 106 10.51 -1.99 -20.48
CA PHE A 106 9.99 -0.68 -20.14
C PHE A 106 11.12 0.37 -20.16
N PRO A 107 11.52 0.89 -21.36
CA PRO A 107 12.66 1.79 -21.47
C PRO A 107 12.39 3.16 -20.88
N GLU A 108 11.15 3.61 -20.94
CA GLU A 108 10.71 4.96 -20.54
C GLU A 108 9.53 4.88 -19.58
N PRO A 109 9.75 4.50 -18.32
CA PRO A 109 8.69 4.46 -17.32
C PRO A 109 8.18 5.87 -17.07
N ARG A 110 6.85 5.99 -16.91
CA ARG A 110 6.21 7.25 -16.50
C ARG A 110 6.03 7.29 -15.00
N HIS A 111 6.02 8.47 -14.45
CA HIS A 111 5.78 8.65 -13.02
C HIS A 111 4.94 9.89 -12.77
N PHE A 112 4.14 9.82 -11.73
CA PHE A 112 3.31 10.92 -11.25
C PHE A 112 3.01 10.78 -9.76
N VAL A 113 2.63 11.88 -9.13
CA VAL A 113 2.32 11.92 -7.70
C VAL A 113 0.98 12.61 -7.50
N ILE A 114 0.01 11.90 -6.94
CA ILE A 114 -1.32 12.45 -6.60
C ILE A 114 -1.33 12.86 -5.14
N PHE A 115 -1.88 14.03 -4.86
CA PHE A 115 -2.21 14.51 -3.52
C PHE A 115 -3.72 14.63 -3.44
N GLU A 116 -4.35 13.84 -2.62
CA GLU A 116 -5.80 13.77 -2.50
C GLU A 116 -6.24 13.71 -1.03
N GLU A 117 -7.49 14.05 -0.78
CA GLU A 117 -8.09 13.81 0.51
C GLU A 117 -8.22 12.29 0.73
N GLY A 118 -7.70 11.83 1.86
CA GLY A 118 -7.83 10.43 2.26
C GLY A 118 -9.23 10.10 2.77
N PRO A 119 -9.60 8.82 2.87
CA PRO A 119 -10.84 8.44 3.51
C PRO A 119 -10.82 8.89 4.97
N PRO A 120 -11.97 9.32 5.53
CA PRO A 120 -12.05 9.71 6.92
C PRO A 120 -11.63 8.54 7.83
N ILE A 121 -10.95 8.87 8.94
CA ILE A 121 -10.65 7.89 9.98
C ILE A 121 -11.94 7.67 10.77
N CYS A 122 -12.53 6.50 10.65
CA CYS A 122 -13.75 6.15 11.37
C CYS A 122 -13.39 5.74 12.80
N ALA A 123 -13.60 6.66 13.76
CA ALA A 123 -13.32 6.38 15.16
C ALA A 123 -14.15 5.20 15.73
N GLU A 124 -15.31 4.92 15.14
CA GLU A 124 -16.15 3.81 15.55
C GLU A 124 -15.51 2.45 15.20
N GLU A 125 -14.86 2.33 14.02
CA GLU A 125 -14.13 1.12 13.64
C GLU A 125 -13.03 0.75 14.65
N TYR A 126 -12.44 1.73 15.31
CA TYR A 126 -11.44 1.48 16.38
C TYR A 126 -12.05 0.99 17.68
N LYS A 127 -13.33 1.26 17.92
CA LYS A 127 -14.04 0.82 19.13
C LYS A 127 -14.71 -0.54 18.95
N THR A 128 -15.37 -0.73 17.81
CA THR A 128 -16.19 -1.91 17.54
C THR A 128 -15.45 -3.00 16.78
N GLY A 129 -14.30 -2.65 16.18
CA GLY A 129 -13.58 -3.51 15.25
C GLY A 129 -14.24 -3.54 13.88
N VAL A 130 -13.66 -4.35 12.99
CA VAL A 130 -14.12 -4.52 11.61
C VAL A 130 -14.18 -6.00 11.24
N ALA A 131 -15.10 -6.37 10.37
CA ALA A 131 -15.17 -7.72 9.84
C ALA A 131 -14.22 -7.87 8.63
N LEU A 132 -13.56 -9.03 8.56
CA LEU A 132 -12.73 -9.45 7.44
C LEU A 132 -13.30 -10.74 6.85
N GLN A 133 -13.27 -10.89 5.53
CA GLN A 133 -13.72 -12.08 4.84
C GLN A 133 -12.54 -12.98 4.46
N PRO A 134 -12.38 -14.16 5.07
CA PRO A 134 -11.36 -15.11 4.66
C PRO A 134 -11.55 -15.58 3.23
N THR A 135 -10.46 -15.67 2.47
CA THR A 135 -10.41 -16.23 1.13
C THR A 135 -9.20 -17.15 0.99
N SER A 136 -9.33 -18.26 0.27
CA SER A 136 -8.24 -19.22 0.03
C SER A 136 -7.22 -18.75 -1.01
N VAL A 137 -7.38 -17.54 -1.51
CA VAL A 137 -6.52 -16.98 -2.54
C VAL A 137 -5.22 -16.49 -1.93
N GLU A 138 -4.16 -16.57 -2.72
CA GLU A 138 -2.85 -15.99 -2.43
C GLU A 138 -2.63 -14.73 -3.27
N ARG A 139 -2.02 -13.71 -2.67
CA ARG A 139 -1.59 -12.52 -3.42
C ARG A 139 -0.44 -12.88 -4.33
N LEU A 140 -0.59 -12.62 -5.62
CA LEU A 140 0.51 -12.73 -6.58
C LEU A 140 1.56 -11.65 -6.29
N HIS A 141 2.84 -12.03 -6.21
CA HIS A 141 3.96 -11.13 -5.95
C HIS A 141 3.75 -10.24 -4.71
N PRO A 142 3.62 -10.81 -3.50
CA PRO A 142 3.26 -10.06 -2.30
C PRO A 142 4.26 -8.95 -1.97
N LEU A 143 5.52 -9.07 -2.37
CA LEU A 143 6.55 -8.04 -2.16
C LEU A 143 6.40 -6.81 -3.08
N VAL A 144 5.58 -6.90 -4.12
CA VAL A 144 5.37 -5.81 -5.10
C VAL A 144 4.05 -5.10 -4.81
N LYS A 145 4.12 -3.81 -4.47
CA LYS A 145 2.93 -2.97 -4.32
C LYS A 145 2.46 -2.50 -5.70
N SER A 146 1.88 -3.44 -6.45
CA SER A 146 1.40 -3.21 -7.81
C SER A 146 0.04 -2.54 -7.85
N THR A 147 -0.30 -1.94 -8.99
CA THR A 147 -1.65 -1.39 -9.27
C THR A 147 -2.69 -2.48 -9.57
N ASN A 148 -2.28 -3.75 -9.62
CA ASN A 148 -3.16 -4.88 -9.91
C ASN A 148 -3.99 -5.29 -8.68
N TYR A 149 -5.08 -4.58 -8.45
CA TYR A 149 -6.03 -4.82 -7.35
C TYR A 149 -7.30 -5.55 -7.81
N LEU A 150 -7.44 -5.83 -9.10
CA LEU A 150 -8.67 -6.38 -9.69
C LEU A 150 -9.20 -7.57 -8.90
N PHE A 151 -8.34 -8.55 -8.64
CA PHE A 151 -8.75 -9.78 -7.97
C PHE A 151 -9.26 -9.51 -6.53
N GLY A 152 -8.53 -8.73 -5.74
CA GLY A 152 -8.93 -8.39 -4.38
C GLY A 152 -10.23 -7.57 -4.33
N LEU A 153 -10.43 -6.67 -5.29
CA LEU A 153 -11.68 -5.92 -5.42
C LEU A 153 -12.85 -6.85 -5.78
N MET A 154 -12.64 -7.82 -6.66
CA MET A 154 -13.66 -8.83 -6.98
C MET A 154 -14.05 -9.67 -5.77
N GLN A 155 -13.08 -10.03 -4.90
CA GLN A 155 -13.38 -10.76 -3.67
C GLN A 155 -14.17 -9.94 -2.64
N SER A 156 -14.05 -8.63 -2.68
CA SER A 156 -14.78 -7.71 -1.79
C SER A 156 -16.10 -7.20 -2.40
N ALA A 157 -16.34 -7.47 -3.67
CA ALA A 157 -17.54 -6.99 -4.37
C ALA A 157 -18.80 -7.67 -3.80
N GLY A 158 -19.79 -6.85 -3.45
CA GLY A 158 -21.09 -7.34 -2.92
C GLY A 158 -21.10 -7.63 -1.40
N MET A 159 -20.03 -7.31 -0.68
CA MET A 159 -19.95 -7.46 0.77
C MET A 159 -20.20 -6.12 1.45
N SER A 160 -21.39 -5.91 2.03
CA SER A 160 -21.75 -4.63 2.67
C SER A 160 -21.14 -4.44 4.06
N ASP A 161 -20.87 -5.54 4.78
CA ASP A 161 -20.50 -5.50 6.19
C ASP A 161 -19.05 -5.93 6.47
N VAL A 162 -18.22 -6.01 5.42
CA VAL A 162 -16.84 -6.47 5.47
C VAL A 162 -15.91 -5.36 4.99
N LEU A 163 -14.88 -5.04 5.76
CA LEU A 163 -13.91 -4.01 5.36
C LEU A 163 -13.03 -4.45 4.20
N GLU A 164 -12.48 -5.67 4.29
CA GLU A 164 -11.52 -6.22 3.31
C GLU A 164 -11.55 -7.75 3.31
N CYS A 165 -11.08 -8.36 2.21
CA CYS A 165 -10.76 -9.78 2.22
C CYS A 165 -9.46 -10.03 3.00
N LEU A 166 -9.42 -11.18 3.69
CA LEU A 166 -8.26 -11.73 4.40
C LEU A 166 -7.71 -12.92 3.60
N TYR A 167 -6.50 -12.82 3.11
CA TYR A 167 -5.86 -13.88 2.35
C TYR A 167 -5.40 -15.03 3.26
N CYS A 168 -5.94 -16.22 3.00
CA CYS A 168 -5.69 -17.42 3.80
C CYS A 168 -5.35 -18.61 2.90
N PRO A 169 -4.29 -18.55 2.07
CA PRO A 169 -3.88 -19.67 1.21
C PRO A 169 -3.55 -20.90 2.06
N GLY A 170 -4.16 -22.04 1.72
CA GLY A 170 -3.97 -23.28 2.48
C GLY A 170 -4.39 -23.23 3.96
N GLY A 171 -5.20 -22.22 4.34
CA GLY A 171 -5.61 -22.00 5.73
C GLY A 171 -4.61 -21.16 6.56
N GLU A 172 -3.49 -20.73 5.97
CA GLU A 172 -2.50 -19.85 6.60
C GLU A 172 -2.88 -18.39 6.38
N VAL A 173 -3.06 -17.62 7.44
CA VAL A 173 -3.40 -16.19 7.34
C VAL A 173 -2.15 -15.38 7.01
N THR A 174 -2.24 -14.60 5.94
CA THR A 174 -1.14 -13.74 5.49
C THR A 174 -1.42 -12.26 5.75
N GLU A 175 -2.16 -11.61 4.90
CA GLU A 175 -2.48 -10.18 4.99
C GLU A 175 -3.90 -9.92 4.45
N THR A 176 -4.38 -8.68 4.55
CA THR A 176 -5.62 -8.29 3.85
C THR A 176 -5.30 -7.68 2.49
N LEU A 177 -6.32 -7.25 1.77
CA LEU A 177 -6.15 -6.58 0.48
C LEU A 177 -5.22 -5.35 0.57
N ARG A 178 -5.30 -4.57 1.66
CA ARG A 178 -4.59 -3.29 1.81
C ARG A 178 -3.84 -3.15 3.13
N SER A 179 -3.95 -4.12 4.04
CA SER A 179 -3.45 -4.01 5.41
C SER A 179 -2.64 -5.24 5.81
N SER A 180 -1.66 -5.05 6.69
CA SER A 180 -0.98 -6.16 7.37
C SER A 180 -1.85 -6.67 8.51
N PHE A 181 -1.85 -7.98 8.74
CA PHE A 181 -2.63 -8.65 9.78
C PHE A 181 -1.76 -9.10 10.95
N PHE A 182 -2.30 -8.96 12.16
CA PHE A 182 -1.69 -9.39 13.41
C PHE A 182 -2.71 -10.10 14.28
N ALA A 183 -2.26 -11.12 15.02
CA ALA A 183 -3.04 -11.79 16.05
C ALA A 183 -2.27 -11.89 17.36
N CYS A 184 -2.97 -11.77 18.49
CA CYS A 184 -2.43 -12.02 19.82
C CYS A 184 -2.77 -13.45 20.24
N LEU A 185 -1.78 -14.35 20.16
CA LEU A 185 -1.93 -15.79 20.42
C LEU A 185 -1.00 -16.22 21.55
N GLY A 186 -1.54 -16.77 22.63
CA GLY A 186 -0.75 -17.27 23.74
C GLY A 186 0.20 -16.22 24.36
N GLY A 187 -0.22 -14.95 24.41
CA GLY A 187 0.58 -13.83 24.93
C GLY A 187 1.66 -13.32 23.95
N LYS A 188 1.64 -13.75 22.71
CA LYS A 188 2.59 -13.34 21.66
C LYS A 188 1.86 -12.60 20.55
N ILE A 189 2.55 -11.66 19.91
CA ILE A 189 2.09 -11.01 18.67
C ILE A 189 2.59 -11.84 17.49
N VAL A 190 1.65 -12.35 16.69
CA VAL A 190 1.93 -13.23 15.55
C VAL A 190 1.51 -12.53 14.27
N THR A 191 2.37 -12.50 13.26
CA THR A 191 2.09 -11.93 11.95
C THR A 191 2.89 -12.66 10.87
N ALA A 192 2.39 -12.67 9.65
CA ALA A 192 3.06 -13.35 8.54
C ALA A 192 4.46 -12.74 8.24
N PRO A 193 5.46 -13.59 7.87
CA PRO A 193 6.82 -13.13 7.61
C PRO A 193 6.91 -12.35 6.28
N ILE A 194 7.91 -11.48 6.17
CA ILE A 194 8.29 -10.87 4.89
C ILE A 194 8.62 -11.99 3.89
N GLY A 195 8.13 -11.86 2.66
CA GLY A 195 8.18 -12.90 1.63
C GLY A 195 6.80 -13.52 1.37
N ARG A 196 5.93 -13.56 2.39
CA ARG A 196 4.53 -13.98 2.27
C ARG A 196 3.56 -12.80 2.22
N VAL A 197 4.03 -11.60 2.60
CA VAL A 197 3.23 -10.36 2.67
C VAL A 197 4.05 -9.17 2.19
N LEU A 198 3.36 -8.08 1.89
CA LEU A 198 4.01 -6.81 1.61
C LEU A 198 4.74 -6.30 2.87
N GLY A 199 5.95 -5.75 2.68
CA GLY A 199 6.68 -5.05 3.74
C GLY A 199 5.97 -3.76 4.17
N GLY A 200 4.93 -3.89 5.02
CA GLY A 200 4.16 -2.75 5.50
C GLY A 200 5.02 -1.80 6.35
N ILE A 201 5.00 -0.50 6.06
CA ILE A 201 5.75 0.50 6.84
C ILE A 201 5.21 0.54 8.27
N THR A 202 3.90 0.66 8.44
CA THR A 202 3.26 0.62 9.76
C THR A 202 3.49 -0.74 10.44
N ARG A 203 3.45 -1.86 9.70
CA ARG A 203 3.79 -3.19 10.22
C ARG A 203 5.18 -3.20 10.87
N ASN A 204 6.18 -2.68 10.17
CA ASN A 204 7.57 -2.67 10.67
C ASN A 204 7.71 -1.80 11.93
N ILE A 205 7.01 -0.67 11.98
CA ILE A 205 6.97 0.19 13.18
C ILE A 205 6.33 -0.55 14.36
N VAL A 206 5.18 -1.22 14.13
CA VAL A 206 4.51 -2.01 15.17
C VAL A 206 5.41 -3.12 15.70
N LEU A 207 6.10 -3.85 14.83
CA LEU A 207 7.04 -4.92 15.25
C LEU A 207 8.20 -4.36 16.07
N LYS A 208 8.74 -3.22 15.67
CA LYS A 208 9.80 -2.53 16.42
C LYS A 208 9.30 -2.14 17.80
N LEU A 209 8.17 -1.42 17.89
CA LEU A 209 7.58 -0.98 19.14
C LEU A 209 7.22 -2.16 20.05
N ALA A 210 6.66 -3.24 19.51
CA ALA A 210 6.32 -4.43 20.28
C ALA A 210 7.57 -5.02 20.96
N ARG A 211 8.66 -5.19 20.22
CA ARG A 211 9.92 -5.72 20.76
C ARG A 211 10.53 -4.78 21.82
N GLU A 212 10.54 -3.48 21.57
CA GLU A 212 11.06 -2.46 22.49
C GLU A 212 10.25 -2.40 23.81
N ASN A 213 8.97 -2.78 23.77
CA ASN A 213 8.09 -2.84 24.96
C ASN A 213 7.97 -4.25 25.56
N GLY A 214 8.86 -5.19 25.20
CA GLY A 214 8.95 -6.50 25.82
C GLY A 214 7.93 -7.53 25.35
N PHE A 215 7.17 -7.25 24.28
CA PHE A 215 6.28 -8.24 23.69
C PHE A 215 7.08 -9.28 22.89
N THR A 216 6.74 -10.55 23.05
CA THR A 216 7.25 -11.61 22.19
C THR A 216 6.58 -11.52 20.83
N VAL A 217 7.37 -11.50 19.76
CA VAL A 217 6.89 -11.42 18.38
C VAL A 217 7.30 -12.69 17.64
N GLU A 218 6.33 -13.33 16.98
CA GLU A 218 6.53 -14.45 16.06
C GLU A 218 6.18 -14.04 14.64
N GLU A 219 7.14 -14.11 13.73
CA GLU A 219 6.92 -13.89 12.30
C GLU A 219 6.67 -15.24 11.61
N ARG A 220 5.44 -15.70 11.68
CA ARG A 220 4.88 -16.86 10.99
C ARG A 220 3.44 -16.57 10.54
N CYS A 221 2.94 -17.31 9.56
CA CYS A 221 1.51 -17.25 9.24
C CYS A 221 0.72 -18.01 10.32
N PRO A 222 -0.19 -17.37 11.06
CA PRO A 222 -1.08 -18.09 11.95
C PRO A 222 -2.08 -18.90 11.09
N LEU A 223 -2.53 -20.05 11.58
CA LEU A 223 -3.62 -20.76 10.94
C LEU A 223 -4.96 -20.06 11.22
N LEU A 224 -5.87 -20.07 10.24
CA LEU A 224 -7.21 -19.49 10.42
C LEU A 224 -7.94 -20.11 11.62
N THR A 225 -7.71 -21.38 11.89
CA THR A 225 -8.27 -22.09 13.07
C THR A 225 -7.67 -21.62 14.39
N GLU A 226 -6.41 -21.14 14.41
CA GLU A 226 -5.80 -20.59 15.62
C GLU A 226 -6.46 -19.27 16.04
N LEU A 227 -7.02 -18.51 15.07
CA LEU A 227 -7.68 -17.25 15.36
C LEU A 227 -8.91 -17.39 16.26
N LEU A 228 -9.52 -18.57 16.31
CA LEU A 228 -10.63 -18.88 17.23
C LEU A 228 -10.22 -18.78 18.70
N SER A 229 -8.91 -18.94 18.99
CA SER A 229 -8.32 -18.84 20.33
C SER A 229 -7.53 -17.55 20.54
N ALA A 230 -7.52 -16.66 19.56
CA ALA A 230 -6.83 -15.38 19.69
C ALA A 230 -7.50 -14.48 20.74
N ASN A 231 -6.70 -13.86 21.59
CA ASN A 231 -7.21 -12.85 22.53
C ASN A 231 -7.64 -11.59 21.80
N GLU A 232 -6.87 -11.21 20.78
CA GLU A 232 -7.09 -10.03 19.94
C GLU A 232 -6.57 -10.28 18.54
N ALA A 233 -7.10 -9.54 17.57
CA ALA A 233 -6.53 -9.40 16.24
C ALA A 233 -6.68 -7.95 15.77
N PHE A 234 -5.72 -7.47 14.99
CA PHE A 234 -5.77 -6.12 14.43
C PHE A 234 -5.09 -6.05 13.07
N ILE A 235 -5.41 -5.00 12.33
CA ILE A 235 -4.81 -4.71 11.03
C ILE A 235 -4.14 -3.34 11.05
N THR A 236 -3.15 -3.15 10.17
CA THR A 236 -2.44 -1.86 10.02
C THR A 236 -2.31 -1.48 8.55
N LYS A 237 -2.51 -0.21 8.27
CA LYS A 237 -2.36 0.37 6.93
C LYS A 237 -1.15 1.28 6.87
#